data_4350048d04987bb300823502a6f1480a
#
_entry.id   4350048d04987bb300823502a6f1480a
#
_cell.length_a   1.000
_cell.length_b   1.000
_cell.length_c   1.000
_cell.angle_alpha   90.00
_cell.angle_beta   90.00
_cell.angle_gamma   90.00
#
_symmetry.space_group_name_H-M   'P 1'
#
loop_
_entity.id
_entity.type
_entity.pdbx_description
1 polymer ?
#
loop_
_entity_poly.entity_id
_entity_poly.type
_entity_poly.pdbx_seq_one_letter_code
_entity_poly.pdbx_strand_id
1 'polypeptide(L)'
;MARIDGLPPLRAVIAEHDLVAKRQLGQNFLLDMNLTAKIARLAGDLSACDVLEVGPGPGGLTRGLLAEGARHVLAVEKDARCLPALRQIAAACHGRLEVVIGDALDLDVAARLTPPIRVISNLPYNV
;
A
#
# COMPACT_ATOMS: atom_id res chain seq x y z
N MET A 1 19.26 4.63 -0.98
CA MET A 1 18.15 3.75 -0.54
C MET A 1 16.97 4.61 -0.11
N ALA A 2 15.78 4.21 -0.48
CA ALA A 2 14.58 4.92 -0.08
C ALA A 2 14.39 4.87 1.44
N ARG A 3 13.98 5.98 2.02
CA ARG A 3 13.74 6.10 3.45
C ARG A 3 12.25 6.20 3.73
N ILE A 4 11.62 5.06 3.86
CA ILE A 4 10.19 5.01 4.15
C ILE A 4 9.91 5.60 5.55
N ASP A 5 10.81 5.38 6.50
CA ASP A 5 10.70 5.95 7.85
C ASP A 5 10.87 7.47 7.89
N GLY A 6 11.42 8.08 6.83
CA GLY A 6 11.53 9.53 6.70
C GLY A 6 10.26 10.22 6.21
N LEU A 7 9.24 9.45 5.82
CA LEU A 7 7.96 10.01 5.42
C LEU A 7 7.21 10.61 6.61
N PRO A 8 6.34 11.61 6.39
CA PRO A 8 5.48 12.10 7.47
C PRO A 8 4.67 10.98 8.10
N PRO A 9 4.32 11.07 9.38
CA PRO A 9 3.43 10.09 9.98
C PRO A 9 2.13 9.97 9.17
N LEU A 10 1.62 8.75 9.05
CA LEU A 10 0.43 8.49 8.23
C LEU A 10 -0.76 9.35 8.68
N ARG A 11 -0.90 9.59 9.98
CA ARG A 11 -1.96 10.44 10.50
C ARG A 11 -1.88 11.87 9.94
N ALA A 12 -0.67 12.42 9.81
CA ALA A 12 -0.45 13.74 9.23
C ALA A 12 -0.74 13.74 7.73
N VAL A 13 -0.38 12.68 7.01
CA VAL A 13 -0.67 12.52 5.58
C VAL A 13 -2.19 12.48 5.35
N ILE A 14 -2.91 11.77 6.20
CA ILE A 14 -4.37 11.70 6.10
C ILE A 14 -4.99 13.08 6.28
N ALA A 15 -4.51 13.86 7.26
CA ALA A 15 -5.00 15.21 7.49
C ALA A 15 -4.66 16.15 6.33
N GLU A 16 -3.42 16.08 5.82
CA GLU A 16 -2.94 16.94 4.72
C GLU A 16 -3.75 16.73 3.44
N HIS A 17 -4.13 15.49 3.15
CA HIS A 17 -4.85 15.16 1.92
C HIS A 17 -6.35 14.99 2.14
N ASP A 18 -6.86 15.35 3.32
CA ASP A 18 -8.28 15.22 3.68
C ASP A 18 -8.78 13.78 3.50
N LEU A 19 -7.96 12.82 3.89
CA LEU A 19 -8.27 11.40 3.78
C LEU A 19 -8.80 10.88 5.10
N VAL A 20 -10.08 11.07 5.37
CA VAL A 20 -10.70 10.57 6.59
C VAL A 20 -11.36 9.23 6.32
N ALA A 21 -11.13 8.26 7.19
CA ALA A 21 -11.79 6.96 7.10
C ALA A 21 -13.30 7.16 7.25
N LYS A 22 -14.05 6.68 6.26
CA LYS A 22 -15.49 6.79 6.24
C LYS A 22 -16.11 5.41 6.35
N ARG A 23 -16.96 5.21 7.35
CA ARG A 23 -17.62 3.91 7.56
C ARG A 23 -18.45 3.49 6.37
N GLN A 24 -19.12 4.44 5.72
CA GLN A 24 -19.94 4.14 4.55
C GLN A 24 -19.13 3.62 3.37
N LEU A 25 -17.83 3.86 3.34
CA LEU A 25 -16.92 3.29 2.35
C LEU A 25 -16.29 1.98 2.83
N GLY A 26 -16.50 1.62 4.10
CA GLY A 26 -15.96 0.40 4.69
C GLY A 26 -14.45 0.35 4.76
N GLN A 27 -13.79 1.50 4.75
CA GLN A 27 -12.32 1.55 4.74
C GLN A 27 -11.77 1.65 6.16
N ASN A 28 -10.73 0.87 6.43
CA ASN A 28 -9.93 0.96 7.64
C ASN A 28 -8.53 1.39 7.29
N PHE A 29 -8.08 2.49 7.90
CA PHE A 29 -6.72 2.96 7.71
C PHE A 29 -5.84 2.42 8.84
N LEU A 30 -4.77 1.72 8.49
CA LEU A 30 -3.81 1.23 9.44
C LEU A 30 -2.81 2.36 9.73
N LEU A 31 -2.93 2.98 10.90
CA LEU A 31 -2.15 4.15 11.29
C LEU A 31 -0.87 3.80 12.04
N ASP A 32 -0.82 2.63 12.68
CA ASP A 32 0.31 2.21 13.49
C ASP A 32 1.35 1.49 12.62
N MET A 33 2.48 2.14 12.39
CA MET A 33 3.55 1.58 11.56
C MET A 33 4.17 0.33 12.16
N ASN A 34 4.16 0.17 13.48
CA ASN A 34 4.64 -1.07 14.11
C ASN A 34 3.71 -2.23 13.78
N LEU A 35 2.41 -1.98 13.79
CA LEU A 35 1.42 -2.99 13.43
C LEU A 35 1.50 -3.36 11.96
N THR A 36 1.61 -2.37 11.06
CA THR A 36 1.69 -2.62 9.63
C THR A 36 2.97 -3.39 9.26
N ALA A 37 4.09 -3.08 9.90
CA ALA A 37 5.33 -3.83 9.71
C ALA A 37 5.17 -5.29 10.20
N LYS A 38 4.50 -5.49 11.32
CA LYS A 38 4.23 -6.84 11.84
C LYS A 38 3.36 -7.64 10.88
N ILE A 39 2.31 -7.04 10.32
CA ILE A 39 1.46 -7.68 9.32
C ILE A 39 2.27 -8.04 8.08
N ALA A 40 3.11 -7.13 7.61
CA ALA A 40 3.97 -7.38 6.46
C ALA A 40 4.92 -8.56 6.70
N ARG A 41 5.49 -8.68 7.90
CA ARG A 41 6.37 -9.80 8.25
C ARG A 41 5.65 -11.14 8.24
N LEU A 42 4.35 -11.16 8.53
CA LEU A 42 3.56 -12.40 8.48
C LEU A 42 3.44 -12.96 7.07
N ALA A 43 3.67 -12.17 6.05
CA ALA A 43 3.68 -12.62 4.66
C ALA A 43 4.95 -13.39 4.29
N GLY A 44 5.92 -13.48 5.20
CA GLY A 44 7.19 -14.17 4.98
C GLY A 44 8.28 -13.24 4.48
N ASP A 45 9.30 -13.80 3.81
CA ASP A 45 10.39 -13.01 3.27
C ASP A 45 9.94 -12.30 1.99
N LEU A 46 9.71 -11.00 2.09
CA LEU A 46 9.23 -10.18 0.97
C LEU A 46 10.36 -9.74 0.04
N SER A 47 11.62 -9.87 0.44
CA SER A 47 12.74 -9.39 -0.37
C SER A 47 12.88 -10.13 -1.71
N ALA A 48 12.35 -11.35 -1.79
CA ALA A 48 12.35 -12.16 -2.98
C ALA A 48 11.03 -12.13 -3.74
N CYS A 49 10.08 -11.29 -3.34
CA CYS A 49 8.71 -11.32 -3.87
C CYS A 49 8.28 -9.97 -4.39
N ASP A 50 7.49 -10.01 -5.46
CA ASP A 50 6.63 -8.89 -5.82
C ASP A 50 5.31 -9.02 -5.03
N VAL A 51 4.69 -7.90 -4.73
CA VAL A 51 3.45 -7.86 -3.94
C VAL A 51 2.37 -7.15 -4.74
N LEU A 52 1.21 -7.79 -4.82
CA LEU A 52 -0.01 -7.12 -5.24
C LEU A 52 -0.77 -6.72 -3.96
N GLU A 53 -0.90 -5.43 -3.74
CA GLU A 53 -1.69 -4.91 -2.62
C GLU A 53 -3.00 -4.35 -3.14
N VAL A 54 -4.13 -4.91 -2.67
CA VAL A 54 -5.46 -4.46 -3.06
C VAL A 54 -6.04 -3.62 -1.92
N GLY A 55 -6.45 -2.40 -2.25
CA GLY A 55 -7.05 -1.49 -1.29
C GLY A 55 -6.05 -0.86 -0.32
N PRO A 56 -4.93 -0.28 -0.82
CA PRO A 56 -3.92 0.29 0.07
C PRO A 56 -4.41 1.48 0.90
N GLY A 57 -5.49 2.14 0.49
CA GLY A 57 -5.93 3.37 1.12
C GLY A 57 -4.84 4.44 1.05
N PRO A 58 -4.57 5.18 2.14
CA PRO A 58 -3.49 6.16 2.14
C PRO A 58 -2.10 5.55 2.30
N GLY A 59 -1.97 4.22 2.41
CA GLY A 59 -0.71 3.52 2.29
C GLY A 59 -0.07 3.04 3.59
N GLY A 60 -0.86 2.84 4.65
CA GLY A 60 -0.31 2.35 5.91
C GLY A 60 0.39 1.01 5.77
N LEU A 61 -0.30 0.02 5.24
CA LEU A 61 0.30 -1.29 5.00
C LEU A 61 1.34 -1.23 3.89
N THR A 62 1.12 -0.41 2.86
CA THR A 62 2.09 -0.19 1.77
C THR A 62 3.45 0.20 2.32
N ARG A 63 3.47 1.16 3.26
CA ARG A 63 4.73 1.57 3.92
C ARG A 63 5.39 0.40 4.64
N GLY A 64 4.60 -0.42 5.33
CA GLY A 64 5.11 -1.61 6.02
C GLY A 64 5.71 -2.63 5.06
N LEU A 65 5.05 -2.89 3.94
CA LEU A 65 5.55 -3.81 2.92
C LEU A 65 6.88 -3.35 2.34
N LEU A 66 6.99 -2.07 2.03
CA LEU A 66 8.22 -1.49 1.49
C LEU A 66 9.33 -1.47 2.54
N ALA A 67 9.01 -1.14 3.78
CA ALA A 67 9.97 -1.11 4.88
C ALA A 67 10.51 -2.51 5.19
N GLU A 68 9.70 -3.55 5.04
CA GLU A 68 10.10 -4.95 5.23
C GLU A 68 10.79 -5.53 3.99
N GLY A 69 11.01 -4.72 2.96
CA GLY A 69 11.89 -5.07 1.86
C GLY A 69 11.22 -5.70 0.64
N ALA A 70 9.90 -5.58 0.48
CA ALA A 70 9.22 -6.09 -0.72
C ALA A 70 9.97 -5.62 -1.98
N ARG A 71 10.21 -6.54 -2.90
CA ARG A 71 11.00 -6.26 -4.10
C ARG A 71 10.31 -5.20 -4.96
N HIS A 72 9.02 -5.36 -5.19
CA HIS A 72 8.19 -4.42 -5.92
C HIS A 72 6.76 -4.56 -5.42
N VAL A 73 6.05 -3.43 -5.26
CA VAL A 73 4.65 -3.41 -4.84
C VAL A 73 3.81 -2.76 -5.91
N LEU A 74 2.79 -3.49 -6.38
CA LEU A 74 1.73 -2.94 -7.22
C LEU A 74 0.52 -2.72 -6.32
N ALA A 75 0.18 -1.46 -6.06
CA ALA A 75 -0.93 -1.08 -5.21
C ALA A 75 -2.10 -0.64 -6.08
N VAL A 76 -3.25 -1.29 -5.92
CA VAL A 76 -4.44 -1.03 -6.72
C VAL A 76 -5.55 -0.54 -5.80
N GLU A 77 -5.99 0.70 -6.03
CA GLU A 77 -6.95 1.40 -5.17
C GLU A 77 -8.10 1.94 -6.00
N LYS A 78 -9.33 1.74 -5.54
CA LYS A 78 -10.52 2.27 -6.21
C LYS A 78 -10.77 3.74 -5.92
N ASP A 79 -10.31 4.23 -4.77
CA ASP A 79 -10.57 5.59 -4.31
C ASP A 79 -9.44 6.52 -4.76
N ALA A 80 -9.73 7.34 -5.77
CA ALA A 80 -8.75 8.27 -6.32
C ALA A 80 -8.26 9.32 -5.31
N ARG A 81 -8.99 9.54 -4.21
CA ARG A 81 -8.57 10.48 -3.16
C ARG A 81 -7.29 10.01 -2.46
N CYS A 82 -7.00 8.72 -2.52
CA CYS A 82 -5.79 8.16 -1.92
C CYS A 82 -4.54 8.38 -2.77
N LEU A 83 -4.69 8.77 -4.03
CA LEU A 83 -3.58 8.85 -4.97
C LEU A 83 -2.46 9.80 -4.52
N PRO A 84 -2.73 11.03 -4.03
CA PRO A 84 -1.65 11.90 -3.59
C PRO A 84 -0.80 11.30 -2.47
N ALA A 85 -1.43 10.64 -1.49
CA ALA A 85 -0.71 9.99 -0.40
C ALA A 85 0.15 8.84 -0.90
N LEU A 86 -0.38 8.02 -1.82
CA LEU A 86 0.34 6.89 -2.40
C LEU A 86 1.50 7.38 -3.29
N ARG A 87 1.31 8.45 -4.03
CA ARG A 87 2.38 9.05 -4.84
C ARG A 87 3.53 9.57 -3.99
N GLN A 88 3.23 10.07 -2.79
CA GLN A 88 4.26 10.52 -1.86
C GLN A 88 5.14 9.32 -1.43
N ILE A 89 4.53 8.18 -1.18
CA ILE A 89 5.28 6.96 -0.87
C ILE A 89 6.10 6.52 -2.09
N ALA A 90 5.50 6.52 -3.27
CA ALA A 90 6.18 6.11 -4.50
C ALA A 90 7.41 6.98 -4.77
N ALA A 91 7.33 8.29 -4.51
CA ALA A 91 8.45 9.19 -4.68
C ALA A 91 9.62 8.86 -3.74
N ALA A 92 9.34 8.27 -2.58
CA ALA A 92 10.36 7.93 -1.59
C ALA A 92 11.01 6.55 -1.81
N CYS A 93 10.46 5.70 -2.68
CA CYS A 93 10.94 4.31 -2.78
C CYS A 93 11.55 3.95 -4.14
N HIS A 94 11.91 4.94 -4.93
CA HIS A 94 12.76 4.76 -6.13
C HIS A 94 12.26 3.67 -7.09
N GLY A 95 10.99 3.73 -7.47
CA GLY A 95 10.42 2.82 -8.46
C GLY A 95 9.93 1.48 -7.91
N ARG A 96 10.02 1.24 -6.62
CA ARG A 96 9.55 -0.02 -6.02
C ARG A 96 8.02 -0.06 -5.86
N LEU A 97 7.33 1.07 -5.96
CA LEU A 97 5.88 1.14 -5.85
C LEU A 97 5.28 1.65 -7.14
N GLU A 98 4.38 0.87 -7.72
CA GLU A 98 3.49 1.29 -8.79
C GLU A 98 2.09 1.43 -8.23
N VAL A 99 1.41 2.55 -8.50
CA VAL A 99 0.07 2.82 -8.02
C VAL A 99 -0.88 2.86 -9.20
N VAL A 100 -1.96 2.07 -9.12
CA VAL A 100 -3.02 2.06 -10.12
C VAL A 100 -4.34 2.39 -9.44
N ILE A 101 -5.05 3.39 -9.96
CA ILE A 101 -6.40 3.68 -9.52
C ILE A 101 -7.36 2.89 -10.41
N GLY A 102 -8.08 1.97 -9.82
CA GLY A 102 -9.00 1.10 -10.55
C GLY A 102 -9.36 -0.15 -9.77
N ASP A 103 -9.89 -1.13 -10.49
CA ASP A 103 -10.27 -2.42 -9.93
C ASP A 103 -9.20 -3.46 -10.26
N ALA A 104 -8.73 -4.16 -9.22
CA ALA A 104 -7.71 -5.21 -9.40
C ALA A 104 -8.18 -6.33 -10.32
N LEU A 105 -9.48 -6.58 -10.41
CA LEU A 105 -10.04 -7.60 -11.30
C LEU A 105 -9.87 -7.27 -12.78
N ASP A 106 -9.70 -5.98 -13.10
CA ASP A 106 -9.54 -5.52 -14.48
C ASP A 106 -8.08 -5.44 -14.92
N LEU A 107 -7.16 -5.84 -14.04
CA LEU A 107 -5.73 -5.64 -14.23
C LEU A 107 -5.03 -6.93 -14.63
N ASP A 108 -4.17 -6.86 -15.63
CA ASP A 108 -3.29 -7.98 -15.97
C ASP A 108 -2.05 -7.95 -15.05
N VAL A 109 -2.16 -8.60 -13.91
CA VAL A 109 -1.12 -8.63 -12.89
C VAL A 109 0.14 -9.33 -13.42
N ALA A 110 -0.03 -10.38 -14.22
CA ALA A 110 1.10 -11.14 -14.77
C ALA A 110 1.96 -10.29 -15.70
N ALA A 111 1.38 -9.27 -16.34
CA ALA A 111 2.14 -8.34 -17.19
C ALA A 111 2.91 -7.29 -16.39
N ARG A 112 2.59 -7.11 -15.11
CA ARG A 112 3.13 -6.04 -14.27
C ARG A 112 4.06 -6.52 -13.17
N LEU A 113 3.90 -7.76 -12.72
CA LEU A 113 4.65 -8.33 -11.61
C LEU A 113 5.38 -9.59 -12.03
N THR A 114 6.50 -9.85 -11.35
CA THR A 114 7.34 -11.03 -11.60
C THR A 114 7.18 -12.02 -10.44
N PRO A 115 6.89 -13.30 -10.72
CA PRO A 115 6.82 -14.30 -9.65
C PRO A 115 8.15 -14.42 -8.89
N PRO A 116 8.11 -14.80 -7.62
CA PRO A 116 6.94 -15.12 -6.84
C PRO A 116 6.16 -13.88 -6.44
N ILE A 117 4.83 -14.00 -6.44
CA ILE A 117 3.93 -12.89 -6.15
C ILE A 117 3.12 -13.21 -4.88
N ARG A 118 3.07 -12.25 -3.95
CA ARG A 118 2.20 -12.30 -2.78
C ARG A 118 1.04 -11.35 -2.99
N VAL A 119 -0.16 -11.80 -2.67
CA VAL A 119 -1.36 -10.94 -2.70
C VAL A 119 -1.72 -10.58 -1.28
N ILE A 120 -1.75 -9.29 -1.00
CA ILE A 120 -2.05 -8.76 0.33
C ILE A 120 -3.16 -7.75 0.19
N SER A 121 -4.11 -7.78 1.11
CA SER A 121 -5.33 -6.99 0.98
C SER A 121 -5.78 -6.51 2.35
N ASN A 122 -6.18 -5.25 2.43
CA ASN A 122 -6.86 -4.66 3.58
C ASN A 122 -8.23 -4.20 3.11
N LEU A 123 -9.13 -5.17 2.92
CA LEU A 123 -10.45 -4.90 2.36
C LEU A 123 -11.40 -4.32 3.41
N PRO A 124 -12.35 -3.47 2.98
CA PRO A 124 -13.39 -2.97 3.88
C PRO A 124 -14.27 -4.10 4.39
N TYR A 125 -14.79 -3.96 5.60
CA TYR A 125 -15.62 -4.99 6.22
C TYR A 125 -16.94 -5.24 5.50
N ASN A 126 -17.43 -4.26 4.78
CA ASN A 126 -18.73 -4.34 4.12
C ASN A 126 -18.64 -4.70 2.63
N VAL A 127 -17.55 -5.28 2.24
CA VAL A 127 -17.38 -5.78 0.87
C VAL A 127 -17.91 -7.19 0.75
#